data_95acea6fe77f62bfb8396355a913204e
#
_entry.id   95acea6fe77f62bfb8396355a913204e
#
_cell.length_a   1.000
_cell.length_b   1.000
_cell.length_c   1.000
_cell.angle_alpha   90.00
_cell.angle_beta   90.00
_cell.angle_gamma   90.00
#
_symmetry.space_group_name_H-M   'P 1'
#
loop_
_entity.id
_entity.type
_entity.pdbx_description
1 polymer ?
#
loop_
_entity_poly.entity_id
_entity_poly.type
_entity_poly.pdbx_seq_one_letter_code
_entity_poly.pdbx_strand_id
1 'polypeptide(L)'
;MNNNDIVIAGSARTPMGGMMGSLSTVRSPDLGAVAIKAAIERSGLQPADIQEVIMGCVLPGGLGQAPARQASRASGIPDSSGCTTINKMCGSGMQAVIMAHDQIKAGTNNIMIAGGMENMSLAPYLLPKARAGMRMGHGQVLDSMFLDGLEDAYEGGLMGVFAQRTADKFDITRQAMDEFAIGSLQKSLAAIENGWFRDEIVSVTVPGRGGDTEVDTDEQPGNAKPEKIPHLKPAFARDGSVTAANSSSISDGASALVLASAAEADARGLTPQARIVAHATHARLPAEFTLAPIGSIEKVLKKAGWSMDDVDLFEINEAFAVVTLAAINELKLPAEKVNVHGGACALGHPIGSSGSRIIVTLINALKQRGLKRGVASLCIGGGEATAVAIELI
;
A
#
# COMPACT_ATOMS: atom_id res chain seq x y z
N MET A 1 -9.38 16.98 -20.55
CA MET A 1 -10.15 16.43 -19.41
C MET A 1 -11.62 16.76 -19.59
N ASN A 2 -12.51 15.84 -19.22
CA ASN A 2 -13.93 16.10 -19.11
C ASN A 2 -14.26 16.55 -17.69
N ASN A 3 -15.27 17.39 -17.50
CA ASN A 3 -15.69 17.88 -16.17
C ASN A 3 -15.98 16.76 -15.14
N ASN A 4 -16.34 15.57 -15.62
CA ASN A 4 -16.64 14.40 -14.81
C ASN A 4 -15.44 13.46 -14.61
N ASP A 5 -14.25 13.81 -15.07
CA ASP A 5 -13.04 13.04 -14.73
C ASP A 5 -12.71 13.23 -13.23
N ILE A 6 -12.16 12.19 -12.63
CA ILE A 6 -11.73 12.26 -11.24
C ILE A 6 -10.21 12.42 -11.21
N VAL A 7 -9.76 13.46 -10.52
CA VAL A 7 -8.37 13.85 -10.45
C VAL A 7 -7.79 13.69 -9.06
N ILE A 8 -6.50 13.47 -8.98
CA ILE A 8 -5.70 13.47 -7.77
C ILE A 8 -5.04 14.84 -7.68
N ALA A 9 -5.48 15.66 -6.73
CA ALA A 9 -4.99 17.01 -6.54
C ALA A 9 -3.75 17.08 -5.63
N GLY A 10 -3.62 16.16 -4.68
CA GLY A 10 -2.49 16.07 -3.78
C GLY A 10 -2.26 14.66 -3.30
N SER A 11 -1.02 14.32 -2.97
CA SER A 11 -0.66 13.00 -2.48
C SER A 11 0.55 13.06 -1.56
N ALA A 12 0.57 12.19 -0.54
CA ALA A 12 1.68 12.07 0.40
C ALA A 12 1.71 10.69 1.03
N ARG A 13 2.89 10.29 1.50
CA ARG A 13 3.09 9.14 2.38
C ARG A 13 4.05 9.46 3.52
N THR A 14 3.96 8.74 4.61
CA THR A 14 5.02 8.69 5.60
C THR A 14 6.21 7.87 5.06
N PRO A 15 7.40 7.97 5.65
CA PRO A 15 8.37 6.89 5.53
C PRO A 15 7.76 5.58 6.00
N MET A 16 8.35 4.45 5.61
CA MET A 16 7.97 3.13 6.09
C MET A 16 8.95 2.66 7.16
N GLY A 17 8.43 2.38 8.36
CA GLY A 17 9.16 1.77 9.46
C GLY A 17 9.14 0.24 9.35
N GLY A 18 10.19 -0.41 9.84
CA GLY A 18 10.20 -1.86 10.01
C GLY A 18 9.46 -2.30 11.27
N MET A 19 9.26 -3.61 11.42
CA MET A 19 8.67 -4.16 12.64
C MET A 19 9.51 -3.80 13.87
N MET A 20 8.88 -3.23 14.88
CA MET A 20 9.51 -2.70 16.10
C MET A 20 10.62 -1.68 15.82
N GLY A 21 10.57 -1.03 14.63
CA GLY A 21 11.52 -0.02 14.18
C GLY A 21 11.12 1.42 14.51
N SER A 22 11.56 2.35 13.67
CA SER A 22 11.48 3.80 13.90
C SER A 22 10.09 4.35 14.12
N LEU A 23 9.05 3.75 13.51
CA LEU A 23 7.66 4.18 13.64
C LEU A 23 6.82 3.33 14.59
N SER A 24 7.40 2.33 15.25
CA SER A 24 6.69 1.30 16.02
C SER A 24 5.84 1.83 17.18
N THR A 25 6.09 3.04 17.66
CA THR A 25 5.33 3.64 18.77
C THR A 25 4.26 4.63 18.31
N VAL A 26 4.17 4.91 17.00
CA VAL A 26 3.21 5.88 16.45
C VAL A 26 1.97 5.13 15.99
N ARG A 27 0.80 5.45 16.55
CA ARG A 27 -0.45 4.75 16.24
C ARG A 27 -0.84 4.94 14.76
N SER A 28 -1.49 3.92 14.17
CA SER A 28 -1.95 4.02 12.77
C SER A 28 -2.74 5.29 12.46
N PRO A 29 -3.71 5.75 13.30
CA PRO A 29 -4.43 7.00 13.05
C PRO A 29 -3.53 8.25 13.06
N ASP A 30 -2.48 8.25 13.86
CA ASP A 30 -1.55 9.38 13.94
C ASP A 30 -0.65 9.43 12.71
N LEU A 31 -0.16 8.27 12.21
CA LEU A 31 0.51 8.17 10.90
C LEU A 31 -0.43 8.62 9.76
N GLY A 32 -1.70 8.18 9.81
CA GLY A 32 -2.73 8.59 8.86
C GLY A 32 -2.95 10.09 8.83
N ALA A 33 -2.97 10.73 10.00
CA ALA A 33 -3.14 12.18 10.13
C ALA A 33 -2.00 12.95 9.47
N VAL A 34 -0.74 12.49 9.65
CA VAL A 34 0.45 13.10 9.01
C VAL A 34 0.33 13.04 7.50
N ALA A 35 -0.01 11.86 6.93
CA ALA A 35 -0.16 11.70 5.49
C ALA A 35 -1.33 12.54 4.92
N ILE A 36 -2.47 12.57 5.60
CA ILE A 36 -3.65 13.35 5.22
C ILE A 36 -3.31 14.85 5.19
N LYS A 37 -2.71 15.36 6.27
CA LYS A 37 -2.33 16.77 6.38
C LYS A 37 -1.43 17.19 5.22
N ALA A 38 -0.38 16.41 4.95
CA ALA A 38 0.55 16.71 3.86
C ALA A 38 -0.13 16.60 2.47
N ALA A 39 -1.03 15.65 2.26
CA ALA A 39 -1.77 15.54 1.00
C ALA A 39 -2.67 16.77 0.77
N ILE A 40 -3.34 17.28 1.82
CA ILE A 40 -4.15 18.51 1.75
C ILE A 40 -3.25 19.71 1.44
N GLU A 41 -2.16 19.90 2.17
CA GLU A 41 -1.21 20.99 1.94
C GLU A 41 -0.68 20.99 0.50
N ARG A 42 -0.29 19.83 -0.02
CA ARG A 42 0.20 19.66 -1.41
C ARG A 42 -0.87 19.87 -2.48
N SER A 43 -2.14 19.73 -2.13
CA SER A 43 -3.24 20.01 -3.06
C SER A 43 -3.59 21.49 -3.19
N GLY A 44 -3.14 22.32 -2.25
CA GLY A 44 -3.54 23.72 -2.13
C GLY A 44 -4.89 23.96 -1.46
N LEU A 45 -5.56 22.90 -1.01
CA LEU A 45 -6.84 22.97 -0.31
C LEU A 45 -6.64 23.26 1.19
N GLN A 46 -7.75 23.64 1.84
CA GLN A 46 -7.82 23.75 3.29
C GLN A 46 -8.52 22.52 3.87
N PRO A 47 -8.25 22.13 5.12
CA PRO A 47 -8.95 21.01 5.76
C PRO A 47 -10.48 21.14 5.73
N ALA A 48 -11.01 22.34 5.74
CA ALA A 48 -12.44 22.63 5.68
C ALA A 48 -13.10 22.30 4.32
N ASP A 49 -12.30 22.12 3.27
CA ASP A 49 -12.79 21.77 1.95
C ASP A 49 -13.10 20.27 1.81
N ILE A 50 -12.60 19.45 2.71
CA ILE A 50 -12.74 17.99 2.66
C ILE A 50 -14.11 17.57 3.14
N GLN A 51 -14.88 16.90 2.30
CA GLN A 51 -16.23 16.46 2.59
C GLN A 51 -16.30 15.07 3.25
N GLU A 52 -15.40 14.17 2.85
CA GLU A 52 -15.33 12.81 3.41
C GLU A 52 -13.92 12.23 3.36
N VAL A 53 -13.64 11.32 4.30
CA VAL A 53 -12.35 10.63 4.45
C VAL A 53 -12.57 9.13 4.47
N ILE A 54 -11.92 8.40 3.57
CA ILE A 54 -11.92 6.92 3.56
C ILE A 54 -10.48 6.43 3.76
N MET A 55 -10.24 5.71 4.86
CA MET A 55 -8.90 5.16 5.15
C MET A 55 -8.96 3.65 5.35
N GLY A 56 -8.05 2.96 4.64
CA GLY A 56 -7.77 1.55 4.88
C GLY A 56 -7.04 1.35 6.21
N CYS A 57 -7.46 0.34 6.96
CA CYS A 57 -6.77 -0.15 8.17
C CYS A 57 -7.16 -1.61 8.39
N VAL A 58 -6.20 -2.51 8.35
CA VAL A 58 -6.45 -3.96 8.42
C VAL A 58 -6.45 -4.45 9.87
N LEU A 59 -5.60 -3.89 10.71
CA LEU A 59 -5.38 -4.28 12.09
C LEU A 59 -5.86 -3.18 13.07
N PRO A 60 -7.17 -2.92 13.14
CA PRO A 60 -7.72 -1.83 13.96
C PRO A 60 -7.81 -2.18 15.44
N GLY A 61 -7.46 -3.40 15.84
CA GLY A 61 -7.51 -3.84 17.25
C GLY A 61 -6.70 -2.92 18.15
N GLY A 62 -7.29 -2.48 19.28
CA GLY A 62 -6.62 -1.60 20.24
C GLY A 62 -6.53 -0.11 19.85
N LEU A 63 -6.91 0.27 18.62
CA LEU A 63 -6.85 1.67 18.17
C LEU A 63 -8.00 2.55 18.70
N GLY A 64 -9.03 1.94 19.28
CA GLY A 64 -10.26 2.64 19.67
C GLY A 64 -11.26 2.74 18.51
N GLN A 65 -12.32 3.54 18.72
CA GLN A 65 -13.38 3.66 17.71
C GLN A 65 -12.93 4.45 16.48
N ALA A 66 -13.38 4.00 15.30
CA ALA A 66 -13.32 4.73 14.05
C ALA A 66 -11.91 5.30 13.71
N PRO A 67 -10.89 4.47 13.44
CA PRO A 67 -9.53 4.93 13.19
C PRO A 67 -9.42 6.01 12.09
N ALA A 68 -10.17 5.91 10.97
CA ALA A 68 -10.21 6.95 9.95
C ALA A 68 -10.72 8.29 10.49
N ARG A 69 -11.70 8.27 11.41
CA ARG A 69 -12.21 9.47 12.05
C ARG A 69 -11.16 10.11 12.97
N GLN A 70 -10.39 9.29 13.69
CA GLN A 70 -9.28 9.78 14.50
C GLN A 70 -8.23 10.49 13.63
N ALA A 71 -7.82 9.86 12.53
CA ALA A 71 -6.86 10.42 11.59
C ALA A 71 -7.37 11.75 10.96
N SER A 72 -8.63 11.78 10.53
CA SER A 72 -9.29 12.96 9.98
C SER A 72 -9.26 14.14 10.96
N ARG A 73 -9.69 13.95 12.20
CA ARG A 73 -9.68 15.00 13.22
C ARG A 73 -8.27 15.48 13.57
N ALA A 74 -7.33 14.57 13.71
CA ALA A 74 -5.94 14.89 14.01
C ALA A 74 -5.25 15.64 12.86
N SER A 75 -5.72 15.50 11.62
CA SER A 75 -5.24 16.27 10.47
C SER A 75 -5.87 17.67 10.35
N GLY A 76 -6.81 18.03 11.21
CA GLY A 76 -7.47 19.33 11.22
C GLY A 76 -8.74 19.42 10.37
N ILE A 77 -9.20 18.32 9.78
CA ILE A 77 -10.46 18.23 9.04
C ILE A 77 -11.63 18.43 10.04
N PRO A 78 -12.66 19.25 9.70
CA PRO A 78 -13.73 19.57 10.61
C PRO A 78 -14.62 18.35 10.95
N ASP A 79 -15.28 18.42 12.10
CA ASP A 79 -16.15 17.35 12.60
C ASP A 79 -17.40 17.09 11.72
N SER A 80 -17.73 18.00 10.83
CA SER A 80 -18.80 17.84 9.83
C SER A 80 -18.48 16.87 8.69
N SER A 81 -17.18 16.56 8.46
CA SER A 81 -16.77 15.64 7.39
C SER A 81 -17.03 14.19 7.78
N GLY A 82 -17.63 13.41 6.90
CA GLY A 82 -17.83 11.97 7.08
C GLY A 82 -16.50 11.19 7.11
N CYS A 83 -16.47 10.05 7.80
CA CYS A 83 -15.27 9.23 7.85
C CYS A 83 -15.59 7.73 7.83
N THR A 84 -14.92 6.97 7.01
CA THR A 84 -15.08 5.52 6.90
C THR A 84 -13.73 4.81 7.01
N THR A 85 -13.64 3.84 7.90
CA THR A 85 -12.51 2.90 7.95
C THR A 85 -12.90 1.64 7.20
N ILE A 86 -12.05 1.19 6.26
CA ILE A 86 -12.31 -0.02 5.47
C ILE A 86 -11.19 -1.04 5.63
N ASN A 87 -11.55 -2.30 5.45
CA ASN A 87 -10.63 -3.42 5.40
C ASN A 87 -10.91 -4.26 4.14
N LYS A 88 -9.96 -4.29 3.23
CA LYS A 88 -9.84 -5.18 2.09
C LYS A 88 -8.41 -5.77 2.06
N MET A 89 -7.93 -6.20 3.22
CA MET A 89 -6.56 -6.67 3.40
C MET A 89 -5.54 -5.74 2.74
N CYS A 90 -4.52 -6.26 2.08
CA CYS A 90 -3.48 -5.47 1.40
C CYS A 90 -4.03 -4.40 0.44
N GLY A 91 -5.23 -4.61 -0.11
CA GLY A 91 -5.90 -3.70 -1.04
C GLY A 91 -6.64 -2.53 -0.40
N SER A 92 -6.68 -2.42 0.94
CA SER A 92 -7.51 -1.44 1.64
C SER A 92 -7.27 0.00 1.19
N GLY A 93 -6.01 0.43 1.09
CA GLY A 93 -5.66 1.79 0.67
C GLY A 93 -6.09 2.09 -0.77
N MET A 94 -5.90 1.16 -1.72
CA MET A 94 -6.36 1.32 -3.09
C MET A 94 -7.88 1.25 -3.19
N GLN A 95 -8.53 0.38 -2.41
CA GLN A 95 -9.99 0.30 -2.37
C GLN A 95 -10.61 1.60 -1.83
N ALA A 96 -9.96 2.27 -0.88
CA ALA A 96 -10.37 3.60 -0.43
C ALA A 96 -10.37 4.61 -1.59
N VAL A 97 -9.31 4.59 -2.41
CA VAL A 97 -9.21 5.44 -3.62
C VAL A 97 -10.32 5.10 -4.64
N ILE A 98 -10.58 3.82 -4.88
CA ILE A 98 -11.65 3.36 -5.78
C ILE A 98 -13.02 3.84 -5.28
N MET A 99 -13.31 3.68 -3.98
CA MET A 99 -14.58 4.10 -3.39
C MET A 99 -14.76 5.62 -3.46
N ALA A 100 -13.72 6.39 -3.16
CA ALA A 100 -13.77 7.85 -3.28
C ALA A 100 -13.98 8.29 -4.73
N HIS A 101 -13.27 7.67 -5.69
CA HIS A 101 -13.51 7.89 -7.13
C HIS A 101 -14.99 7.68 -7.49
N ASP A 102 -15.57 6.54 -7.09
CA ASP A 102 -16.93 6.18 -7.45
C ASP A 102 -17.96 7.11 -6.78
N GLN A 103 -17.74 7.51 -5.53
CA GLN A 103 -18.61 8.47 -4.83
C GLN A 103 -18.58 9.86 -5.48
N ILE A 104 -17.39 10.35 -5.84
CA ILE A 104 -17.28 11.63 -6.56
C ILE A 104 -17.95 11.52 -7.95
N LYS A 105 -17.71 10.41 -8.64
CA LYS A 105 -18.32 10.15 -9.96
C LYS A 105 -19.84 10.09 -9.91
N ALA A 106 -20.40 9.57 -8.81
CA ALA A 106 -21.84 9.52 -8.55
C ALA A 106 -22.42 10.86 -8.09
N GLY A 107 -21.59 11.87 -7.82
CA GLY A 107 -22.02 13.18 -7.34
C GLY A 107 -22.39 13.22 -5.85
N THR A 108 -21.95 12.22 -5.05
CA THR A 108 -22.19 12.20 -3.61
C THR A 108 -21.34 13.25 -2.90
N ASN A 109 -20.09 13.38 -3.30
CA ASN A 109 -19.11 14.35 -2.82
C ASN A 109 -18.32 14.91 -3.99
N ASN A 110 -17.66 16.06 -3.81
CA ASN A 110 -16.81 16.67 -4.83
C ASN A 110 -15.32 16.59 -4.49
N ILE A 111 -14.99 16.59 -3.20
CA ILE A 111 -13.60 16.52 -2.70
C ILE A 111 -13.54 15.53 -1.55
N MET A 112 -12.65 14.54 -1.66
CA MET A 112 -12.48 13.47 -0.67
C MET A 112 -11.01 13.18 -0.41
N ILE A 113 -10.74 12.70 0.80
CA ILE A 113 -9.46 12.03 1.13
C ILE A 113 -9.67 10.52 1.01
N ALA A 114 -8.73 9.87 0.36
CA ALA A 114 -8.64 8.42 0.32
C ALA A 114 -7.21 7.96 0.55
N GLY A 115 -7.05 6.91 1.35
CA GLY A 115 -5.72 6.41 1.66
C GLY A 115 -5.75 5.18 2.54
N GLY A 116 -4.65 4.96 3.24
CA GLY A 116 -4.54 3.87 4.20
C GLY A 116 -3.44 4.12 5.22
N MET A 117 -3.54 3.44 6.33
CA MET A 117 -2.66 3.56 7.48
C MET A 117 -2.56 2.23 8.18
N GLU A 118 -1.36 1.86 8.59
CA GLU A 118 -1.11 0.64 9.36
C GLU A 118 0.06 0.84 10.30
N ASN A 119 -0.05 0.34 11.50
CA ASN A 119 1.08 0.05 12.37
C ASN A 119 0.97 -1.41 12.80
N MET A 120 1.72 -2.27 12.13
CA MET A 120 1.70 -3.70 12.39
C MET A 120 2.44 -4.04 13.68
N SER A 121 3.42 -3.19 14.08
CA SER A 121 4.17 -3.33 15.34
C SER A 121 3.28 -3.20 16.58
N LEU A 122 2.17 -2.46 16.50
CA LEU A 122 1.22 -2.23 17.59
C LEU A 122 0.01 -3.17 17.56
N ALA A 123 -0.05 -4.12 16.63
CA ALA A 123 -1.14 -5.10 16.59
C ALA A 123 -1.19 -5.90 17.90
N PRO A 124 -2.36 -5.95 18.57
CA PRO A 124 -2.43 -6.57 19.90
C PRO A 124 -2.48 -8.09 19.83
N TYR A 125 -2.15 -8.71 20.94
CA TYR A 125 -2.45 -10.13 21.15
C TYR A 125 -3.89 -10.32 21.65
N LEU A 126 -4.51 -11.41 21.26
CA LEU A 126 -5.90 -11.76 21.52
C LEU A 126 -6.01 -12.89 22.56
N LEU A 127 -6.99 -12.78 23.42
CA LEU A 127 -7.42 -13.82 24.37
C LEU A 127 -8.86 -14.26 24.04
N PRO A 128 -9.05 -15.19 23.08
CA PRO A 128 -10.40 -15.50 22.55
C PRO A 128 -11.42 -15.96 23.60
N LYS A 129 -10.97 -16.67 24.64
CA LYS A 129 -11.84 -17.21 25.71
C LYS A 129 -11.97 -16.29 26.93
N ALA A 130 -11.30 -15.12 26.94
CA ALA A 130 -11.29 -14.25 28.12
C ALA A 130 -12.70 -13.78 28.52
N ARG A 131 -13.55 -13.41 27.56
CA ARG A 131 -14.92 -12.95 27.81
C ARG A 131 -15.80 -14.03 28.47
N ALA A 132 -15.56 -15.29 28.16
CA ALA A 132 -16.27 -16.43 28.79
C ALA A 132 -15.64 -16.89 30.12
N GLY A 133 -14.58 -16.21 30.62
CA GLY A 133 -13.94 -16.42 31.89
C GLY A 133 -12.83 -17.45 31.93
N MET A 134 -12.35 -17.99 30.78
CA MET A 134 -11.24 -18.96 30.71
C MET A 134 -11.35 -20.06 31.78
N ARG A 135 -12.53 -20.66 31.95
CA ARG A 135 -13.03 -21.34 33.15
C ARG A 135 -12.16 -22.49 33.66
N MET A 136 -11.57 -23.30 32.77
CA MET A 136 -10.76 -24.44 33.17
C MET A 136 -9.76 -24.83 32.05
N GLY A 137 -8.56 -25.25 32.45
CA GLY A 137 -7.48 -25.62 31.56
C GLY A 137 -6.66 -24.44 31.03
N HIS A 138 -5.70 -24.75 30.15
CA HIS A 138 -4.84 -23.72 29.56
C HIS A 138 -5.59 -22.86 28.55
N GLY A 139 -5.25 -21.54 28.47
CA GLY A 139 -5.67 -20.63 27.42
C GLY A 139 -4.62 -20.49 26.33
N GLN A 140 -5.02 -19.90 25.20
CA GLN A 140 -4.11 -19.52 24.12
C GLN A 140 -4.09 -17.99 24.01
N VAL A 141 -2.94 -17.44 23.70
CA VAL A 141 -2.74 -16.04 23.30
C VAL A 141 -2.41 -16.07 21.81
N LEU A 142 -3.20 -15.36 21.00
CA LEU A 142 -3.06 -15.32 19.55
C LEU A 142 -2.55 -13.95 19.13
N ASP A 143 -1.61 -13.90 18.20
CA ASP A 143 -1.16 -12.66 17.55
C ASP A 143 -2.19 -12.23 16.52
N SER A 144 -2.81 -11.05 16.72
CA SER A 144 -3.82 -10.56 15.76
C SER A 144 -3.22 -10.17 14.41
N MET A 145 -1.94 -9.79 14.36
CA MET A 145 -1.25 -9.51 13.11
C MET A 145 -1.19 -10.76 12.22
N PHE A 146 -0.92 -11.93 12.82
CA PHE A 146 -0.93 -13.21 12.12
C PHE A 146 -2.36 -13.62 11.79
N LEU A 147 -3.22 -13.72 12.80
CA LEU A 147 -4.58 -14.26 12.66
C LEU A 147 -5.44 -13.47 11.68
N ASP A 148 -5.43 -12.13 11.78
CA ASP A 148 -6.31 -11.25 11.01
C ASP A 148 -5.63 -10.67 9.76
N GLY A 149 -4.29 -10.78 9.64
CA GLY A 149 -3.52 -10.13 8.57
C GLY A 149 -2.71 -11.05 7.68
N LEU A 150 -2.08 -12.10 8.23
CA LEU A 150 -1.05 -12.86 7.52
C LEU A 150 -1.36 -14.35 7.35
N GLU A 151 -2.38 -14.88 8.03
CA GLU A 151 -2.85 -16.26 7.90
C GLU A 151 -4.03 -16.36 6.96
N ASP A 152 -4.06 -17.43 6.16
CA ASP A 152 -5.19 -17.75 5.32
C ASP A 152 -6.36 -18.29 6.15
N ALA A 153 -7.54 -17.73 5.96
CA ALA A 153 -8.73 -18.08 6.72
C ALA A 153 -9.39 -19.40 6.26
N TYR A 154 -9.01 -19.95 5.13
CA TYR A 154 -9.68 -21.10 4.51
C TYR A 154 -8.88 -22.39 4.68
N GLU A 155 -7.61 -22.40 4.28
CA GLU A 155 -6.72 -23.56 4.39
C GLU A 155 -5.82 -23.48 5.64
N GLY A 156 -5.72 -22.30 6.24
CA GLY A 156 -4.72 -22.00 7.27
C GLY A 156 -3.31 -21.81 6.68
N GLY A 157 -2.39 -21.45 7.53
CA GLY A 157 -1.01 -21.18 7.13
C GLY A 157 -0.76 -19.76 6.66
N LEU A 158 0.48 -19.36 6.71
CA LEU A 158 0.91 -18.01 6.34
C LEU A 158 0.85 -17.78 4.83
N MET A 159 0.63 -16.55 4.41
CA MET A 159 0.59 -16.17 2.99
C MET A 159 1.81 -16.63 2.19
N GLY A 160 2.99 -16.70 2.81
CA GLY A 160 4.20 -17.20 2.17
C GLY A 160 4.16 -18.69 1.76
N VAL A 161 3.32 -19.50 2.38
CA VAL A 161 3.09 -20.91 1.95
C VAL A 161 2.48 -20.94 0.54
N PHE A 162 1.53 -20.06 0.27
CA PHE A 162 0.90 -19.95 -1.04
C PHE A 162 1.82 -19.30 -2.07
N ALA A 163 2.66 -18.35 -1.64
CA ALA A 163 3.73 -17.80 -2.46
C ALA A 163 4.71 -18.90 -2.90
N GLN A 164 5.08 -19.81 -1.99
CA GLN A 164 5.91 -20.98 -2.31
C GLN A 164 5.24 -21.88 -3.35
N ARG A 165 3.94 -22.22 -3.17
CA ARG A 165 3.18 -23.00 -4.15
C ARG A 165 3.18 -22.36 -5.54
N THR A 166 3.13 -21.04 -5.60
CA THR A 166 3.20 -20.31 -6.87
C THR A 166 4.58 -20.40 -7.49
N ALA A 167 5.65 -20.23 -6.68
CA ALA A 167 7.02 -20.38 -7.16
C ALA A 167 7.24 -21.78 -7.77
N ASP A 168 6.77 -22.82 -7.08
CA ASP A 168 6.88 -24.22 -7.55
C ASP A 168 6.07 -24.46 -8.84
N LYS A 169 4.84 -23.93 -8.91
CA LYS A 169 3.93 -24.12 -10.05
C LYS A 169 4.41 -23.44 -11.33
N PHE A 170 5.09 -22.30 -11.21
CA PHE A 170 5.57 -21.48 -12.34
C PHE A 170 7.08 -21.58 -12.54
N ASP A 171 7.76 -22.52 -11.89
CA ASP A 171 9.19 -22.74 -11.98
C ASP A 171 10.02 -21.46 -11.71
N ILE A 172 9.51 -20.58 -10.82
CA ILE A 172 10.22 -19.35 -10.43
C ILE A 172 11.25 -19.72 -9.38
N THR A 173 12.50 -19.72 -9.79
CA THR A 173 13.60 -20.22 -8.96
C THR A 173 13.92 -19.31 -7.78
N ARG A 174 14.56 -19.87 -6.74
CA ARG A 174 15.14 -19.13 -5.62
C ARG A 174 16.05 -18.01 -6.12
N GLN A 175 16.91 -18.31 -7.07
CA GLN A 175 17.85 -17.35 -7.63
C GLN A 175 17.12 -16.16 -8.26
N ALA A 176 16.10 -16.41 -9.08
CA ALA A 176 15.32 -15.35 -9.73
C ALA A 176 14.63 -14.44 -8.70
N MET A 177 14.07 -15.01 -7.62
CA MET A 177 13.45 -14.24 -6.55
C MET A 177 14.44 -13.42 -5.73
N ASP A 178 15.63 -13.97 -5.44
CA ASP A 178 16.66 -13.25 -4.72
C ASP A 178 17.27 -12.12 -5.58
N GLU A 179 17.52 -12.36 -6.87
CA GLU A 179 17.97 -11.33 -7.81
C GLU A 179 16.93 -10.20 -7.94
N PHE A 180 15.66 -10.53 -7.99
CA PHE A 180 14.58 -9.55 -7.98
C PHE A 180 14.58 -8.70 -6.70
N ALA A 181 14.71 -9.34 -5.53
CA ALA A 181 14.75 -8.64 -4.25
C ALA A 181 15.98 -7.74 -4.11
N ILE A 182 17.15 -8.20 -4.57
CA ILE A 182 18.38 -7.40 -4.63
C ILE A 182 18.20 -6.20 -5.57
N GLY A 183 17.59 -6.42 -6.73
CA GLY A 183 17.29 -5.35 -7.68
C GLY A 183 16.30 -4.33 -7.11
N SER A 184 15.25 -4.75 -6.38
CA SER A 184 14.32 -3.88 -5.67
C SER A 184 15.06 -3.04 -4.62
N LEU A 185 15.94 -3.66 -3.84
CA LEU A 185 16.77 -2.97 -2.84
C LEU A 185 17.70 -1.92 -3.49
N GLN A 186 18.39 -2.27 -4.56
CA GLN A 186 19.30 -1.36 -5.27
C GLN A 186 18.53 -0.14 -5.83
N LYS A 187 17.35 -0.36 -6.42
CA LYS A 187 16.46 0.71 -6.91
C LYS A 187 16.00 1.62 -5.77
N SER A 188 15.63 1.06 -4.62
CA SER A 188 15.20 1.83 -3.45
C SER A 188 16.34 2.65 -2.84
N LEU A 189 17.53 2.07 -2.70
CA LEU A 189 18.70 2.80 -2.23
C LEU A 189 19.08 3.94 -3.17
N ALA A 190 19.07 3.70 -4.48
CA ALA A 190 19.31 4.75 -5.47
C ALA A 190 18.24 5.85 -5.41
N ALA A 191 16.97 5.49 -5.20
CA ALA A 191 15.90 6.47 -5.05
C ALA A 191 16.06 7.33 -3.79
N ILE A 192 16.49 6.75 -2.68
CA ILE A 192 16.80 7.47 -1.44
C ILE A 192 18.00 8.42 -1.66
N GLU A 193 19.10 7.91 -2.20
CA GLU A 193 20.33 8.67 -2.44
C GLU A 193 20.10 9.85 -3.38
N ASN A 194 19.36 9.65 -4.47
CA ASN A 194 19.03 10.71 -5.43
C ASN A 194 17.87 11.63 -4.96
N GLY A 195 17.27 11.36 -3.79
CA GLY A 195 16.18 12.15 -3.25
C GLY A 195 14.86 12.02 -4.02
N TRP A 196 14.67 10.92 -4.77
CA TRP A 196 13.47 10.72 -5.59
C TRP A 196 12.20 10.50 -4.76
N PHE A 197 12.32 10.15 -3.49
CA PHE A 197 11.18 10.04 -2.57
C PHE A 197 10.81 11.34 -1.85
N ARG A 198 11.58 12.43 -1.99
CA ARG A 198 11.35 13.70 -1.25
C ARG A 198 9.97 14.30 -1.51
N ASP A 199 9.49 14.22 -2.75
CA ASP A 199 8.20 14.81 -3.13
C ASP A 199 7.00 13.96 -2.67
N GLU A 200 7.23 12.72 -2.28
CA GLU A 200 6.15 11.86 -1.78
C GLU A 200 6.17 11.69 -0.25
N ILE A 201 7.35 11.66 0.36
CA ILE A 201 7.50 11.50 1.81
C ILE A 201 7.17 12.80 2.56
N VAL A 202 6.52 12.65 3.71
CA VAL A 202 6.40 13.66 4.76
C VAL A 202 7.00 13.09 6.04
N SER A 203 7.82 13.85 6.74
CA SER A 203 8.45 13.40 7.99
C SER A 203 7.42 13.13 9.08
N VAL A 204 7.76 12.19 9.96
CA VAL A 204 6.98 11.83 11.13
C VAL A 204 7.79 12.15 12.37
N THR A 205 7.27 13.02 13.23
CA THR A 205 7.85 13.27 14.54
C THR A 205 7.47 12.15 15.50
N VAL A 206 8.46 11.41 15.97
CA VAL A 206 8.28 10.30 16.92
C VAL A 206 8.67 10.76 18.32
N PRO A 207 7.73 10.85 19.27
CA PRO A 207 8.03 11.26 20.63
C PRO A 207 8.95 10.27 21.35
N GLY A 208 9.96 10.80 22.03
CA GLY A 208 10.92 9.97 22.78
C GLY A 208 11.29 10.53 24.16
N ARG A 209 11.74 9.68 25.06
CA ARG A 209 12.17 10.09 26.43
C ARG A 209 13.35 11.07 26.42
N GLY A 210 14.18 11.04 25.38
CA GLY A 210 15.36 11.90 25.20
C GLY A 210 15.13 13.10 24.25
N GLY A 211 13.90 13.34 23.84
CA GLY A 211 13.49 14.29 22.84
C GLY A 211 12.86 13.61 21.61
N ASP A 212 12.16 14.36 20.81
CA ASP A 212 11.49 13.88 19.61
C ASP A 212 12.51 13.56 18.51
N THR A 213 12.21 12.55 17.71
CA THR A 213 13.02 12.14 16.54
C THR A 213 12.22 12.35 15.29
N GLU A 214 12.80 13.04 14.30
CA GLU A 214 12.21 13.14 12.97
C GLU A 214 12.60 11.94 12.12
N VAL A 215 11.63 11.22 11.60
CA VAL A 215 11.80 10.10 10.68
C VAL A 215 11.32 10.56 9.29
N ASP A 216 12.22 10.67 8.33
CA ASP A 216 11.99 11.20 7.00
C ASP A 216 12.44 10.27 5.86
N THR A 217 12.93 9.09 6.21
CA THR A 217 13.51 8.13 5.27
C THR A 217 12.98 6.73 5.54
N ASP A 218 12.71 5.95 4.48
CA ASP A 218 12.33 4.55 4.59
C ASP A 218 13.42 3.74 5.28
N GLU A 219 13.08 3.04 6.34
CA GLU A 219 14.04 2.43 7.27
C GLU A 219 14.72 1.18 6.72
N GLN A 220 13.93 0.31 6.06
CA GLN A 220 14.39 -1.04 5.71
C GLN A 220 15.54 -1.08 4.70
N PRO A 221 15.58 -0.26 3.63
CA PRO A 221 16.69 -0.29 2.68
C PRO A 221 18.05 -0.02 3.33
N GLY A 222 18.10 0.90 4.30
CA GLY A 222 19.34 1.24 5.02
C GLY A 222 19.84 0.13 5.95
N ASN A 223 18.95 -0.76 6.39
CA ASN A 223 19.29 -1.88 7.30
C ASN A 223 19.59 -3.18 6.54
N ALA A 224 19.33 -3.24 5.23
CA ALA A 224 19.47 -4.43 4.43
C ALA A 224 20.95 -4.82 4.21
N LYS A 225 21.19 -6.13 4.09
CA LYS A 225 22.51 -6.72 3.82
C LYS A 225 22.43 -7.60 2.58
N PRO A 226 22.59 -7.01 1.37
CA PRO A 226 22.36 -7.73 0.11
C PRO A 226 23.21 -8.97 -0.04
N GLU A 227 24.44 -8.97 0.50
CA GLU A 227 25.34 -10.13 0.47
C GLU A 227 24.84 -11.35 1.24
N LYS A 228 23.88 -11.14 2.18
CA LYS A 228 23.27 -12.23 2.95
C LYS A 228 22.05 -12.85 2.30
N ILE A 229 21.42 -12.17 1.34
CA ILE A 229 20.15 -12.59 0.73
C ILE A 229 20.23 -14.01 0.16
N PRO A 230 21.25 -14.38 -0.65
CA PRO A 230 21.36 -15.73 -1.21
C PRO A 230 21.55 -16.84 -0.16
N HIS A 231 21.99 -16.47 1.05
CA HIS A 231 22.30 -17.41 2.14
C HIS A 231 21.18 -17.57 3.15
N LEU A 232 20.06 -16.85 3.00
CA LEU A 232 18.93 -16.96 3.91
C LEU A 232 18.24 -18.32 3.80
N LYS A 233 17.80 -18.84 4.95
CA LYS A 233 17.00 -20.06 4.97
C LYS A 233 15.58 -19.78 4.44
N PRO A 234 14.95 -20.77 3.78
CA PRO A 234 13.53 -20.69 3.45
C PRO A 234 12.68 -20.43 4.71
N ALA A 235 11.64 -19.60 4.56
CA ALA A 235 10.81 -19.16 5.70
C ALA A 235 9.51 -19.96 5.83
N PHE A 236 8.99 -20.54 4.74
CA PHE A 236 7.63 -21.08 4.69
C PHE A 236 7.56 -22.58 4.33
N ALA A 237 8.65 -23.18 3.88
CA ALA A 237 8.79 -24.61 3.66
C ALA A 237 10.25 -25.03 3.91
N ARG A 238 10.45 -26.24 4.41
CA ARG A 238 11.80 -26.74 4.78
C ARG A 238 12.79 -26.65 3.61
N ASP A 239 12.38 -27.08 2.44
CA ASP A 239 13.18 -27.12 1.21
C ASP A 239 12.65 -26.10 0.19
N GLY A 240 12.06 -24.99 0.66
CA GLY A 240 11.46 -23.96 -0.15
C GLY A 240 12.46 -22.96 -0.71
N SER A 241 11.93 -22.02 -1.47
CA SER A 241 12.66 -20.92 -2.13
C SER A 241 12.27 -19.54 -1.65
N VAL A 242 11.11 -19.39 -0.99
CA VAL A 242 10.64 -18.12 -0.45
C VAL A 242 11.31 -17.85 0.91
N THR A 243 11.94 -16.69 1.03
CA THR A 243 12.70 -16.26 2.22
C THR A 243 12.19 -14.93 2.77
N ALA A 244 12.69 -14.51 3.91
CA ALA A 244 12.37 -13.19 4.46
C ALA A 244 12.80 -12.04 3.55
N ALA A 245 13.86 -12.17 2.74
CA ALA A 245 14.34 -11.10 1.88
C ALA A 245 13.63 -11.02 0.53
N ASN A 246 13.12 -12.14 -0.01
CA ASN A 246 12.30 -12.14 -1.22
C ASN A 246 10.79 -12.10 -0.92
N SER A 247 10.46 -11.71 0.32
CA SER A 247 9.14 -11.35 0.85
C SER A 247 9.15 -9.90 1.30
N SER A 248 8.01 -9.25 1.34
CA SER A 248 7.89 -7.94 1.97
C SER A 248 8.05 -8.04 3.50
N SER A 249 8.64 -7.02 4.10
CA SER A 249 8.73 -6.95 5.56
C SER A 249 7.42 -6.48 6.20
N ILE A 250 7.19 -6.91 7.43
CA ILE A 250 6.17 -6.35 8.33
C ILE A 250 6.55 -4.89 8.59
N SER A 251 5.61 -3.96 8.42
CA SER A 251 5.95 -2.55 8.36
C SER A 251 4.85 -1.65 8.90
N ASP A 252 5.26 -0.43 9.25
CA ASP A 252 4.42 0.64 9.75
C ASP A 252 4.47 1.82 8.78
N GLY A 253 3.31 2.45 8.48
CA GLY A 253 3.27 3.59 7.57
C GLY A 253 1.86 3.97 7.13
N ALA A 254 1.74 5.14 6.49
CA ALA A 254 0.49 5.66 5.97
C ALA A 254 0.69 6.40 4.66
N SER A 255 -0.39 6.48 3.87
CA SER A 255 -0.43 7.26 2.64
C SER A 255 -1.83 7.82 2.40
N ALA A 256 -1.92 8.98 1.78
CA ALA A 256 -3.18 9.65 1.49
C ALA A 256 -3.14 10.40 0.17
N LEU A 257 -4.30 10.46 -0.48
CA LEU A 257 -4.53 11.19 -1.71
C LEU A 257 -5.77 12.08 -1.54
N VAL A 258 -5.71 13.28 -2.09
CA VAL A 258 -6.86 14.16 -2.28
C VAL A 258 -7.44 13.92 -3.65
N LEU A 259 -8.70 13.48 -3.71
CA LEU A 259 -9.45 13.28 -4.94
C LEU A 259 -10.50 14.38 -5.09
N ALA A 260 -10.68 14.86 -6.33
CA ALA A 260 -11.71 15.82 -6.68
C ALA A 260 -12.30 15.50 -8.07
N SER A 261 -13.50 16.03 -8.37
CA SER A 261 -13.93 16.10 -9.76
C SER A 261 -13.09 17.14 -10.51
N ALA A 262 -12.88 16.95 -11.80
CA ALA A 262 -12.14 17.91 -12.62
C ALA A 262 -12.81 19.29 -12.62
N ALA A 263 -14.14 19.32 -12.62
CA ALA A 263 -14.91 20.56 -12.52
C ALA A 263 -14.65 21.33 -11.21
N GLU A 264 -14.59 20.62 -10.07
CA GLU A 264 -14.32 21.22 -8.78
C GLU A 264 -12.85 21.69 -8.68
N ALA A 265 -11.93 20.88 -9.21
CA ALA A 265 -10.52 21.27 -9.26
C ALA A 265 -10.30 22.55 -10.09
N ASP A 266 -10.94 22.66 -11.25
CA ASP A 266 -10.90 23.84 -12.09
C ASP A 266 -11.54 25.08 -11.41
N ALA A 267 -12.72 24.91 -10.83
CA ALA A 267 -13.42 25.98 -10.10
C ALA A 267 -12.62 26.54 -8.92
N ARG A 268 -11.74 25.74 -8.32
CA ARG A 268 -10.85 26.14 -7.21
C ARG A 268 -9.44 26.52 -7.66
N GLY A 269 -9.14 26.46 -8.95
CA GLY A 269 -7.80 26.76 -9.46
C GLY A 269 -6.72 25.79 -8.98
N LEU A 270 -7.08 24.53 -8.72
CA LEU A 270 -6.11 23.51 -8.32
C LEU A 270 -5.27 23.07 -9.53
N THR A 271 -4.08 22.58 -9.26
CA THR A 271 -3.21 21.96 -10.25
C THR A 271 -3.14 20.45 -10.01
N PRO A 272 -4.05 19.66 -10.59
CA PRO A 272 -4.07 18.23 -10.35
C PRO A 272 -2.79 17.55 -10.84
N GLN A 273 -2.39 16.50 -10.15
CA GLN A 273 -1.19 15.73 -10.47
C GLN A 273 -1.48 14.69 -11.56
N ALA A 274 -2.64 14.01 -11.45
CA ALA A 274 -3.04 12.95 -12.36
C ALA A 274 -4.56 12.82 -12.39
N ARG A 275 -5.07 12.18 -13.43
CA ARG A 275 -6.46 11.68 -13.47
C ARG A 275 -6.50 10.18 -13.27
N ILE A 276 -7.53 9.67 -12.63
CA ILE A 276 -7.82 8.24 -12.58
C ILE A 276 -8.61 7.91 -13.85
N VAL A 277 -7.99 7.09 -14.72
CA VAL A 277 -8.58 6.71 -16.01
C VAL A 277 -9.55 5.55 -15.85
N ALA A 278 -9.16 4.56 -15.07
CA ALA A 278 -9.96 3.38 -14.77
C ALA A 278 -9.47 2.69 -13.49
N HIS A 279 -10.33 1.85 -12.95
CA HIS A 279 -9.97 0.92 -11.88
C HIS A 279 -10.65 -0.43 -12.08
N ALA A 280 -10.08 -1.47 -11.48
CA ALA A 280 -10.61 -2.82 -11.56
C ALA A 280 -10.32 -3.63 -10.29
N THR A 281 -11.20 -4.60 -10.04
CA THR A 281 -10.99 -5.66 -9.05
C THR A 281 -11.02 -7.01 -9.77
N HIS A 282 -10.16 -7.94 -9.34
CA HIS A 282 -10.15 -9.31 -9.81
C HIS A 282 -10.11 -10.25 -8.62
N ALA A 283 -10.76 -11.40 -8.74
CA ALA A 283 -10.77 -12.44 -7.71
C ALA A 283 -10.48 -13.81 -8.32
N ARG A 284 -9.81 -14.65 -7.56
CA ARG A 284 -9.45 -16.03 -7.85
C ARG A 284 -9.69 -16.90 -6.61
N LEU A 285 -9.26 -18.17 -6.65
CA LEU A 285 -9.21 -18.98 -5.46
C LEU A 285 -8.29 -18.32 -4.41
N PRO A 286 -8.63 -18.36 -3.11
CA PRO A 286 -7.80 -17.76 -2.07
C PRO A 286 -6.32 -18.16 -2.14
N ALA A 287 -6.05 -19.43 -2.37
CA ALA A 287 -4.69 -19.97 -2.51
C ALA A 287 -3.90 -19.42 -3.73
N GLU A 288 -4.57 -18.77 -4.68
CA GLU A 288 -3.97 -18.21 -5.89
C GLU A 288 -3.86 -16.67 -5.84
N PHE A 289 -3.88 -16.06 -4.66
CA PHE A 289 -3.84 -14.61 -4.49
C PHE A 289 -2.63 -13.96 -5.18
N THR A 290 -1.51 -14.65 -5.26
CA THR A 290 -0.27 -14.19 -5.90
C THR A 290 -0.42 -13.92 -7.40
N LEU A 291 -1.37 -14.57 -8.05
CA LEU A 291 -1.65 -14.43 -9.49
C LEU A 291 -2.79 -13.44 -9.79
N ALA A 292 -3.49 -12.98 -8.76
CA ALA A 292 -4.64 -12.10 -8.94
C ALA A 292 -4.31 -10.75 -9.60
N PRO A 293 -3.09 -10.14 -9.40
CA PRO A 293 -2.70 -8.93 -10.11
C PRO A 293 -2.73 -9.03 -11.63
N ILE A 294 -2.43 -10.20 -12.20
CA ILE A 294 -2.49 -10.43 -13.65
C ILE A 294 -3.86 -10.05 -14.20
N GLY A 295 -4.91 -10.66 -13.66
CA GLY A 295 -6.27 -10.39 -14.13
C GLY A 295 -6.80 -8.99 -13.77
N SER A 296 -6.32 -8.36 -12.69
CA SER A 296 -6.70 -6.98 -12.37
C SER A 296 -6.06 -5.98 -13.32
N ILE A 297 -4.80 -6.19 -13.73
CA ILE A 297 -4.09 -5.39 -14.74
C ILE A 297 -4.79 -5.51 -16.09
N GLU A 298 -5.06 -6.73 -16.57
CA GLU A 298 -5.81 -6.95 -17.83
C GLU A 298 -7.17 -6.24 -17.82
N LYS A 299 -7.92 -6.34 -16.72
CA LYS A 299 -9.22 -5.70 -16.59
C LYS A 299 -9.14 -4.18 -16.58
N VAL A 300 -8.16 -3.59 -15.86
CA VAL A 300 -8.02 -2.14 -15.80
C VAL A 300 -7.60 -1.56 -17.14
N LEU A 301 -6.69 -2.23 -17.86
CA LEU A 301 -6.29 -1.83 -19.21
C LEU A 301 -7.46 -1.86 -20.19
N LYS A 302 -8.25 -2.93 -20.17
CA LYS A 302 -9.46 -3.02 -20.99
C LYS A 302 -10.44 -1.88 -20.70
N LYS A 303 -10.66 -1.53 -19.42
CA LYS A 303 -11.52 -0.41 -19.04
C LYS A 303 -10.95 0.95 -19.44
N ALA A 304 -9.63 1.12 -19.37
CA ALA A 304 -8.93 2.33 -19.79
C ALA A 304 -8.90 2.49 -21.32
N GLY A 305 -9.17 1.42 -22.08
CA GLY A 305 -8.97 1.40 -23.53
C GLY A 305 -7.48 1.43 -23.91
N TRP A 306 -6.60 0.92 -23.04
CA TRP A 306 -5.16 0.88 -23.24
C TRP A 306 -4.69 -0.52 -23.58
N SER A 307 -3.71 -0.60 -24.47
CA SER A 307 -2.86 -1.79 -24.63
C SER A 307 -1.76 -1.80 -23.56
N MET A 308 -1.04 -2.89 -23.44
CA MET A 308 0.13 -3.01 -22.55
C MET A 308 1.23 -2.00 -22.94
N ASP A 309 1.42 -1.77 -24.23
CA ASP A 309 2.43 -0.85 -24.76
C ASP A 309 2.13 0.63 -24.49
N ASP A 310 0.85 0.97 -24.27
CA ASP A 310 0.42 2.32 -23.90
C ASP A 310 0.83 2.72 -22.48
N VAL A 311 1.26 1.77 -21.65
CA VAL A 311 1.65 2.01 -20.26
C VAL A 311 3.15 2.27 -20.17
N ASP A 312 3.48 3.40 -19.59
CA ASP A 312 4.87 3.79 -19.37
C ASP A 312 5.50 3.09 -18.17
N LEU A 313 4.78 3.03 -17.03
CA LEU A 313 5.27 2.42 -15.79
C LEU A 313 4.19 1.58 -15.10
N PHE A 314 4.66 0.53 -14.43
CA PHE A 314 3.86 -0.32 -13.55
C PHE A 314 4.39 -0.28 -12.11
N GLU A 315 3.50 -0.10 -11.15
CA GLU A 315 3.76 -0.35 -9.73
C GLU A 315 2.96 -1.58 -9.29
N ILE A 316 3.64 -2.71 -9.14
CA ILE A 316 3.06 -3.98 -8.69
C ILE A 316 3.61 -4.27 -7.31
N ASN A 317 2.76 -4.27 -6.29
CA ASN A 317 3.20 -4.45 -4.92
C ASN A 317 3.92 -5.79 -4.72
N GLU A 318 5.14 -5.73 -4.21
CA GLU A 318 6.02 -6.88 -3.98
C GLU A 318 5.71 -7.54 -2.62
N ALA A 319 4.45 -7.98 -2.40
CA ALA A 319 4.14 -8.75 -1.19
C ALA A 319 5.10 -9.95 -1.03
N PHE A 320 5.45 -10.56 -2.17
CA PHE A 320 6.54 -11.50 -2.38
C PHE A 320 7.12 -11.24 -3.77
N ALA A 321 8.40 -11.49 -3.97
CA ALA A 321 9.04 -11.36 -5.29
C ALA A 321 8.31 -12.17 -6.37
N VAL A 322 7.82 -13.36 -6.01
CA VAL A 322 7.07 -14.26 -6.91
C VAL A 322 5.81 -13.61 -7.48
N VAL A 323 5.14 -12.70 -6.75
CA VAL A 323 3.92 -12.01 -7.22
C VAL A 323 4.23 -11.15 -8.43
N THR A 324 5.28 -10.33 -8.31
CA THR A 324 5.68 -9.41 -9.38
C THR A 324 6.33 -10.16 -10.54
N LEU A 325 7.16 -11.16 -10.25
CA LEU A 325 7.76 -12.01 -11.28
C LEU A 325 6.73 -12.79 -12.09
N ALA A 326 5.70 -13.34 -11.44
CA ALA A 326 4.60 -14.02 -12.14
C ALA A 326 3.83 -13.04 -13.05
N ALA A 327 3.56 -11.81 -12.59
CA ALA A 327 2.91 -10.80 -13.42
C ALA A 327 3.79 -10.36 -14.60
N ILE A 328 5.10 -10.16 -14.40
CA ILE A 328 6.05 -9.84 -15.46
C ILE A 328 6.07 -10.93 -16.52
N ASN A 329 6.17 -12.20 -16.12
CA ASN A 329 6.27 -13.33 -17.02
C ASN A 329 4.98 -13.56 -17.83
N GLU A 330 3.84 -13.59 -17.15
CA GLU A 330 2.53 -13.88 -17.77
C GLU A 330 2.06 -12.75 -18.69
N LEU A 331 2.24 -11.49 -18.26
CA LEU A 331 1.86 -10.32 -19.05
C LEU A 331 2.97 -9.84 -20.00
N LYS A 332 4.15 -10.47 -19.97
CA LYS A 332 5.34 -10.09 -20.76
C LYS A 332 5.73 -8.63 -20.57
N LEU A 333 5.67 -8.16 -19.32
CA LEU A 333 6.02 -6.78 -19.01
C LEU A 333 7.54 -6.54 -19.16
N PRO A 334 7.95 -5.40 -19.72
CA PRO A 334 9.34 -4.98 -19.66
C PRO A 334 9.73 -4.73 -18.19
N ALA A 335 10.69 -5.50 -17.68
CA ALA A 335 11.09 -5.45 -16.26
C ALA A 335 11.60 -4.06 -15.83
N GLU A 336 12.17 -3.31 -16.76
CA GLU A 336 12.63 -1.94 -16.55
C GLU A 336 11.52 -0.91 -16.36
N LYS A 337 10.26 -1.25 -16.72
CA LYS A 337 9.08 -0.43 -16.48
C LYS A 337 8.40 -0.76 -15.15
N VAL A 338 8.84 -1.82 -14.44
CA VAL A 338 8.17 -2.29 -13.22
C VAL A 338 8.95 -1.86 -11.99
N ASN A 339 8.26 -1.23 -11.03
CA ASN A 339 8.79 -0.83 -9.74
C ASN A 339 10.15 -0.13 -9.87
N VAL A 340 10.15 0.96 -10.62
CA VAL A 340 11.40 1.65 -11.04
C VAL A 340 12.18 2.28 -9.90
N HIS A 341 11.55 2.46 -8.73
CA HIS A 341 12.16 2.93 -7.49
C HIS A 341 12.26 1.83 -6.42
N GLY A 342 12.15 0.55 -6.84
CA GLY A 342 12.01 -0.57 -5.93
C GLY A 342 10.60 -0.70 -5.37
N GLY A 343 10.38 -1.68 -4.52
CA GLY A 343 9.04 -1.98 -3.99
C GLY A 343 9.09 -2.62 -2.61
N ALA A 344 8.04 -3.32 -2.25
CA ALA A 344 7.80 -3.77 -0.88
C ALA A 344 8.82 -4.79 -0.34
N CYS A 345 9.52 -5.55 -1.19
CA CYS A 345 10.64 -6.39 -0.74
C CYS A 345 11.76 -5.57 -0.09
N ALA A 346 11.96 -4.33 -0.55
CA ALA A 346 12.95 -3.42 0.00
C ALA A 346 12.36 -2.41 0.97
N LEU A 347 11.23 -1.79 0.61
CA LEU A 347 10.62 -0.67 1.34
C LEU A 347 9.72 -1.12 2.48
N GLY A 348 9.08 -2.29 2.37
CA GLY A 348 8.11 -2.78 3.34
C GLY A 348 6.66 -2.71 2.87
N HIS A 349 5.76 -3.34 3.66
CA HIS A 349 4.36 -3.55 3.29
C HIS A 349 3.41 -3.26 4.47
N PRO A 350 3.21 -1.98 4.86
CA PRO A 350 2.15 -1.63 5.80
C PRO A 350 0.79 -1.92 5.13
N ILE A 351 0.19 -3.09 5.48
CA ILE A 351 -0.85 -3.74 4.67
C ILE A 351 -2.04 -2.83 4.34
N GLY A 352 -2.54 -2.06 5.29
CA GLY A 352 -3.66 -1.13 5.07
C GLY A 352 -3.32 0.07 4.19
N SER A 353 -2.04 0.47 4.14
CA SER A 353 -1.54 1.63 3.39
C SER A 353 -1.04 1.32 1.99
N SER A 354 -0.50 0.13 1.75
CA SER A 354 0.28 -0.18 0.55
C SER A 354 -0.46 0.10 -0.76
N GLY A 355 -1.77 -0.12 -0.81
CA GLY A 355 -2.55 0.13 -2.02
C GLY A 355 -2.58 1.60 -2.46
N SER A 356 -2.68 2.54 -1.53
CA SER A 356 -2.56 3.98 -1.81
C SER A 356 -1.11 4.41 -1.96
N ARG A 357 -0.18 3.80 -1.21
CA ARG A 357 1.25 4.08 -1.30
C ARG A 357 1.80 3.87 -2.72
N ILE A 358 1.46 2.75 -3.38
CA ILE A 358 1.95 2.48 -4.73
C ILE A 358 1.40 3.47 -5.77
N ILE A 359 0.22 4.05 -5.55
CA ILE A 359 -0.30 5.12 -6.41
C ILE A 359 0.52 6.40 -6.22
N VAL A 360 0.84 6.76 -4.97
CA VAL A 360 1.69 7.93 -4.66
C VAL A 360 3.05 7.80 -5.33
N THR A 361 3.71 6.64 -5.18
CA THR A 361 5.02 6.36 -5.78
C THR A 361 4.94 6.38 -7.32
N LEU A 362 3.90 5.80 -7.91
CA LEU A 362 3.70 5.79 -9.38
C LEU A 362 3.58 7.21 -9.95
N ILE A 363 2.81 8.09 -9.31
CA ILE A 363 2.66 9.50 -9.71
C ILE A 363 4.04 10.18 -9.73
N ASN A 364 4.84 10.01 -8.68
CA ASN A 364 6.15 10.62 -8.59
C ASN A 364 7.15 10.04 -9.59
N ALA A 365 7.16 8.72 -9.77
CA ALA A 365 8.01 8.06 -10.76
C ALA A 365 7.72 8.52 -12.19
N LEU A 366 6.45 8.67 -12.54
CA LEU A 366 6.04 9.21 -13.84
C LEU A 366 6.51 10.66 -14.02
N LYS A 367 6.31 11.53 -13.02
CA LYS A 367 6.75 12.94 -13.05
C LYS A 367 8.26 13.05 -13.26
N GLN A 368 9.04 12.34 -12.47
CA GLN A 368 10.50 12.40 -12.50
C GLN A 368 11.09 11.94 -13.84
N ARG A 369 10.40 11.03 -14.51
CA ARG A 369 10.84 10.47 -15.80
C ARG A 369 10.23 11.17 -17.01
N GLY A 370 9.36 12.18 -16.82
CA GLY A 370 8.63 12.86 -17.89
C GLY A 370 7.68 11.94 -18.67
N LEU A 371 7.15 10.92 -17.96
CA LEU A 371 6.22 9.92 -18.50
C LEU A 371 4.79 10.25 -18.08
N LYS A 372 3.78 9.57 -18.64
CA LYS A 372 2.38 9.96 -18.46
C LYS A 372 1.47 8.87 -17.92
N ARG A 373 1.56 7.65 -18.41
CA ARG A 373 0.57 6.60 -18.15
C ARG A 373 1.12 5.53 -17.25
N GLY A 374 0.41 5.24 -16.17
CA GLY A 374 0.84 4.23 -15.23
C GLY A 374 -0.29 3.35 -14.74
N VAL A 375 0.06 2.15 -14.33
CA VAL A 375 -0.85 1.18 -13.70
C VAL A 375 -0.27 0.75 -12.37
N ALA A 376 -1.03 0.92 -11.30
CA ALA A 376 -0.73 0.37 -9.98
C ALA A 376 -1.61 -0.84 -9.71
N SER A 377 -1.05 -1.94 -9.21
CA SER A 377 -1.80 -3.14 -8.82
C SER A 377 -1.20 -3.84 -7.61
N LEU A 378 -2.02 -4.53 -6.84
CA LEU A 378 -1.54 -5.35 -5.74
C LEU A 378 -2.41 -6.58 -5.52
N CYS A 379 -1.76 -7.66 -5.08
CA CYS A 379 -2.44 -8.86 -4.60
C CYS A 379 -3.03 -8.63 -3.20
N ILE A 380 -4.06 -9.39 -2.87
CA ILE A 380 -4.83 -9.26 -1.65
C ILE A 380 -5.05 -10.66 -1.07
N GLY A 381 -4.77 -10.84 0.21
CA GLY A 381 -5.12 -12.07 0.94
C GLY A 381 -6.60 -12.39 0.78
N GLY A 382 -6.92 -13.66 0.59
CA GLY A 382 -8.27 -14.12 0.21
C GLY A 382 -8.49 -14.29 -1.29
N GLY A 383 -7.43 -14.13 -2.13
CA GLY A 383 -7.47 -14.44 -3.56
C GLY A 383 -7.86 -13.28 -4.46
N GLU A 384 -7.72 -12.06 -4.03
CA GLU A 384 -8.12 -10.89 -4.81
C GLU A 384 -6.94 -10.02 -5.27
N ALA A 385 -7.24 -9.05 -6.13
CA ALA A 385 -6.36 -7.94 -6.50
C ALA A 385 -7.19 -6.72 -6.90
N THR A 386 -6.62 -5.54 -6.70
CA THR A 386 -7.11 -4.28 -7.27
C THR A 386 -6.07 -3.68 -8.19
N ALA A 387 -6.52 -2.89 -9.18
CA ALA A 387 -5.67 -2.12 -10.06
C ALA A 387 -6.29 -0.75 -10.37
N VAL A 388 -5.44 0.26 -10.51
CA VAL A 388 -5.81 1.62 -10.90
C VAL A 388 -4.90 2.06 -12.03
N ALA A 389 -5.49 2.59 -13.11
CA ALA A 389 -4.79 3.23 -14.22
C ALA A 389 -4.86 4.75 -14.04
N ILE A 390 -3.73 5.43 -14.08
CA ILE A 390 -3.62 6.88 -13.96
C ILE A 390 -2.92 7.48 -15.17
N GLU A 391 -3.24 8.73 -15.46
CA GLU A 391 -2.55 9.53 -16.46
C GLU A 391 -2.20 10.90 -15.87
N LEU A 392 -0.91 11.31 -15.96
CA LEU A 392 -0.46 12.63 -15.53
C LEU A 392 -1.08 13.73 -16.40
N ILE A 393 -1.33 14.87 -15.79
CA ILE A 393 -1.95 16.05 -16.42
C ILE A 393 -0.89 17.10 -16.74
#